data_03568a076083d4bbcbe4b50fd2cde140
#
_entry.id   03568a076083d4bbcbe4b50fd2cde140
#
_cell.length_a   1.000
_cell.length_b   1.000
_cell.length_c   1.000
_cell.angle_alpha   90.00
_cell.angle_beta   90.00
_cell.angle_gamma   90.00
#
_symmetry.space_group_name_H-M   'P 1'
#
loop_
_entity.id
_entity.type
_entity.pdbx_description
1 polymer ?
#
loop_
_entity_poly.entity_id
_entity_poly.type
_entity_poly.pdbx_seq_one_letter_code
_entity_poly.pdbx_strand_id
1 'polypeptide(L)'
;MQRIRSAQLYEEAQQHIVGGVNSPSRSFKAVGGGAPVFMKRGQGAHFWDVDDNRYIDYLAAFGPIITGHAHPKVTEAIVQAAQTGTLYGTATEHEVRLAEVLKAAIPSMDKVRFVNSGTEAVMTTIRAARAFTGRNKIIKFAGCYHGHADLVLVAAGSGPSTLGIPDSAGIPPSIASEVITVPFNELDGLKLALERWGDEVAAVMVEPIVGNFGMVMPKPGFLEGLCKLAREAGALVIYDEVISAFRFHYGSAQTFSAFPDHEAIKPDLTALGKIIGGGMPIGAYGGREDIMGMIAPLGPAYQAGTMAGNPASILAGLACLEVLREAGVYERMEALAGRLADGLEQAASRSGVPLTINRIAGAFSTHFCEHPVTNYDEAQGSDGEQFAHFFRLMLDRGIYLAPSKYEAWFLTTAHTDKDIDDTLTAADEAFREMAP
;
A
#
# COMPACT_ATOMS: atom_id res chain seq x y z
N MET A 1 -26.30 -13.10 1.04
CA MET A 1 -26.58 -12.20 2.20
C MET A 1 -27.48 -11.05 1.77
N GLN A 2 -28.44 -10.59 2.62
CA GLN A 2 -29.26 -9.39 2.34
C GLN A 2 -28.54 -8.16 2.87
N ARG A 3 -28.52 -7.05 2.10
CA ARG A 3 -27.83 -5.79 2.41
C ARG A 3 -28.75 -4.60 2.13
N ILE A 4 -29.96 -4.67 2.70
CA ILE A 4 -31.05 -3.71 2.42
C ILE A 4 -30.71 -2.34 2.98
N ARG A 5 -30.23 -2.27 4.23
CA ARG A 5 -29.87 -0.99 4.85
C ARG A 5 -28.62 -0.38 4.23
N SER A 6 -27.64 -1.20 3.84
CA SER A 6 -26.47 -0.73 3.07
C SER A 6 -26.88 -0.06 1.75
N ALA A 7 -27.84 -0.64 1.01
CA ALA A 7 -28.34 -0.05 -0.22
C ALA A 7 -29.03 1.31 0.03
N GLN A 8 -29.89 1.40 1.03
CA GLN A 8 -30.55 2.67 1.42
C GLN A 8 -29.52 3.75 1.82
N LEU A 9 -28.53 3.39 2.64
CA LEU A 9 -27.47 4.32 3.04
C LEU A 9 -26.63 4.78 1.86
N TYR A 10 -26.42 3.93 0.85
CA TYR A 10 -25.71 4.33 -0.35
C TYR A 10 -26.50 5.37 -1.16
N GLU A 11 -27.81 5.21 -1.29
CA GLU A 11 -28.68 6.22 -1.93
C GLU A 11 -28.64 7.56 -1.17
N GLU A 12 -28.71 7.51 0.17
CA GLU A 12 -28.55 8.68 1.04
C GLU A 12 -27.14 9.32 0.87
N ALA A 13 -26.09 8.50 0.89
CA ALA A 13 -24.70 8.96 0.79
C ALA A 13 -24.40 9.68 -0.55
N GLN A 14 -25.00 9.21 -1.66
CA GLN A 14 -24.82 9.87 -2.96
C GLN A 14 -25.37 11.31 -3.00
N GLN A 15 -26.28 11.67 -2.09
CA GLN A 15 -26.78 13.03 -1.98
C GLN A 15 -25.82 13.96 -1.25
N HIS A 16 -24.86 13.42 -0.46
CA HIS A 16 -23.99 14.20 0.42
C HIS A 16 -22.50 14.00 0.17
N ILE A 17 -22.11 12.85 -0.37
CA ILE A 17 -20.72 12.46 -0.59
C ILE A 17 -20.52 12.16 -2.08
N VAL A 18 -19.45 12.68 -2.67
CA VAL A 18 -19.15 12.45 -4.09
C VAL A 18 -19.08 10.96 -4.40
N GLY A 19 -20.00 10.47 -5.24
CA GLY A 19 -20.13 9.04 -5.57
C GLY A 19 -20.52 8.14 -4.38
N GLY A 20 -20.99 8.71 -3.27
CA GLY A 20 -21.39 7.98 -2.05
C GLY A 20 -20.24 7.37 -1.25
N VAL A 21 -18.98 7.65 -1.60
CA VAL A 21 -17.78 7.08 -0.97
C VAL A 21 -16.65 8.10 -0.87
N ASN A 22 -15.77 7.98 0.14
CA ASN A 22 -14.64 8.89 0.34
C ASN A 22 -13.35 8.43 -0.39
N SER A 23 -13.43 7.39 -1.21
CA SER A 23 -12.34 6.93 -2.09
C SER A 23 -12.92 6.09 -3.23
N PRO A 24 -12.46 6.24 -4.49
CA PRO A 24 -12.92 5.43 -5.62
C PRO A 24 -12.76 3.93 -5.37
N SER A 25 -11.71 3.51 -4.67
CA SER A 25 -11.43 2.11 -4.30
C SER A 25 -12.45 1.50 -3.34
N ARG A 26 -13.35 2.29 -2.74
CA ARG A 26 -14.45 1.80 -1.90
C ARG A 26 -15.73 1.54 -2.68
N SER A 27 -15.83 2.00 -3.93
CA SER A 27 -16.98 1.73 -4.78
C SER A 27 -16.92 0.32 -5.36
N PHE A 28 -18.08 -0.28 -5.63
CA PHE A 28 -18.16 -1.59 -6.29
C PHE A 28 -18.16 -1.49 -7.82
N LYS A 29 -17.81 -0.33 -8.37
CA LYS A 29 -17.82 -0.10 -9.83
C LYS A 29 -16.95 -1.12 -10.58
N ALA A 30 -15.76 -1.43 -10.08
CA ALA A 30 -14.83 -2.37 -10.71
C ALA A 30 -15.25 -3.84 -10.59
N VAL A 31 -16.20 -4.14 -9.72
CA VAL A 31 -16.72 -5.50 -9.51
C VAL A 31 -18.21 -5.63 -9.94
N GLY A 32 -18.61 -4.80 -10.90
CA GLY A 32 -19.93 -4.84 -11.56
C GLY A 32 -20.99 -3.95 -10.93
N GLY A 33 -20.59 -2.99 -10.08
CA GLY A 33 -21.49 -1.96 -9.54
C GLY A 33 -22.32 -2.44 -8.35
N GLY A 34 -23.35 -1.66 -8.02
CA GLY A 34 -24.20 -1.85 -6.85
C GLY A 34 -23.70 -1.05 -5.64
N ALA A 35 -24.46 -1.13 -4.56
CA ALA A 35 -24.14 -0.45 -3.31
C ALA A 35 -22.95 -1.14 -2.61
N PRO A 36 -21.92 -0.40 -2.18
CA PRO A 36 -20.91 -0.93 -1.29
C PRO A 36 -21.50 -1.28 0.08
N VAL A 37 -20.84 -2.13 0.82
CA VAL A 37 -21.27 -2.53 2.16
C VAL A 37 -20.93 -1.43 3.15
N PHE A 38 -21.91 -1.03 3.97
CA PHE A 38 -21.72 -0.04 5.04
C PHE A 38 -21.43 -0.74 6.37
N MET A 39 -20.23 -0.51 6.92
CA MET A 39 -19.77 -1.16 8.14
C MET A 39 -20.30 -0.48 9.38
N LYS A 40 -20.66 -1.28 10.39
CA LYS A 40 -21.14 -0.87 11.70
C LYS A 40 -20.07 -1.02 12.79
N ARG A 41 -19.29 -2.10 12.74
CA ARG A 41 -18.22 -2.39 13.71
C ARG A 41 -17.21 -3.39 13.16
N GLY A 42 -16.00 -3.39 13.72
CA GLY A 42 -14.95 -4.38 13.45
C GLY A 42 -14.36 -4.91 14.76
N GLN A 43 -13.94 -6.17 14.77
CA GLN A 43 -13.22 -6.80 15.87
C GLN A 43 -12.36 -7.97 15.38
N GLY A 44 -11.09 -7.96 15.69
CA GLY A 44 -10.15 -8.99 15.23
C GLY A 44 -10.11 -9.05 13.70
N ALA A 45 -10.22 -10.25 13.14
CA ALA A 45 -10.25 -10.46 11.68
C ALA A 45 -11.64 -10.24 11.05
N HIS A 46 -12.61 -9.73 11.80
CA HIS A 46 -14.00 -9.63 11.35
C HIS A 46 -14.54 -8.22 11.41
N PHE A 47 -15.51 -7.93 10.53
CA PHE A 47 -16.38 -6.78 10.69
C PHE A 47 -17.85 -7.15 10.40
N TRP A 48 -18.74 -6.29 10.83
CA TRP A 48 -20.18 -6.42 10.65
C TRP A 48 -20.73 -5.20 9.95
N ASP A 49 -21.59 -5.44 8.98
CA ASP A 49 -22.29 -4.36 8.30
C ASP A 49 -23.51 -3.84 9.11
N VAL A 50 -24.17 -2.84 8.56
CA VAL A 50 -25.37 -2.24 9.15
C VAL A 50 -26.60 -3.14 9.07
N ASP A 51 -26.55 -4.21 8.31
CA ASP A 51 -27.55 -5.27 8.20
C ASP A 51 -27.23 -6.47 9.12
N ASP A 52 -26.20 -6.33 10.00
CA ASP A 52 -25.71 -7.34 10.94
C ASP A 52 -25.08 -8.60 10.28
N ASN A 53 -24.77 -8.55 8.99
CA ASN A 53 -23.97 -9.60 8.35
C ASN A 53 -22.52 -9.53 8.83
N ARG A 54 -21.93 -10.69 9.16
CA ARG A 54 -20.53 -10.83 9.55
C ARG A 54 -19.68 -11.22 8.35
N TYR A 55 -18.49 -10.62 8.24
CA TYR A 55 -17.52 -10.91 7.21
C TYR A 55 -16.14 -11.21 7.82
N ILE A 56 -15.39 -12.14 7.24
CA ILE A 56 -13.94 -12.26 7.44
C ILE A 56 -13.30 -11.22 6.53
N ASP A 57 -12.44 -10.37 7.09
CA ASP A 57 -11.88 -9.21 6.41
C ASP A 57 -10.47 -9.47 5.90
N TYR A 58 -10.32 -9.66 4.59
CA TYR A 58 -9.01 -9.70 3.91
C TYR A 58 -8.62 -8.38 3.25
N LEU A 59 -9.48 -7.36 3.31
CA LEU A 59 -9.13 -6.00 2.89
C LEU A 59 -8.17 -5.33 3.88
N ALA A 60 -8.38 -5.55 5.20
CA ALA A 60 -7.62 -4.93 6.29
C ALA A 60 -7.40 -3.43 6.06
N ALA A 61 -8.44 -2.72 5.57
CA ALA A 61 -8.44 -1.31 5.19
C ALA A 61 -7.32 -0.93 4.18
N PHE A 62 -7.01 -1.80 3.22
CA PHE A 62 -5.89 -1.67 2.28
C PHE A 62 -4.50 -1.74 2.96
N GLY A 63 -4.40 -2.51 4.04
CA GLY A 63 -3.16 -2.88 4.70
C GLY A 63 -2.89 -2.31 6.10
N PRO A 64 -3.39 -1.12 6.53
CA PRO A 64 -3.03 -0.55 7.84
C PRO A 64 -3.50 -1.35 9.05
N ILE A 65 -4.58 -2.15 8.94
CA ILE A 65 -5.15 -2.91 10.07
C ILE A 65 -4.46 -4.28 10.22
N ILE A 66 -3.13 -4.27 10.33
CA ILE A 66 -2.34 -5.51 10.44
C ILE A 66 -2.57 -6.25 11.77
N THR A 67 -2.92 -5.54 12.84
CA THR A 67 -3.22 -6.12 14.16
C THR A 67 -4.66 -6.62 14.28
N GLY A 68 -5.47 -6.46 13.23
CA GLY A 68 -6.92 -6.68 13.28
C GLY A 68 -7.69 -5.48 13.84
N HIS A 69 -9.01 -5.52 13.67
CA HIS A 69 -9.89 -4.45 14.15
C HIS A 69 -9.97 -4.39 15.66
N ALA A 70 -10.00 -3.17 16.21
CA ALA A 70 -10.15 -2.89 17.63
C ALA A 70 -9.19 -3.70 18.52
N HIS A 71 -7.92 -3.81 18.12
CA HIS A 71 -6.91 -4.50 18.92
C HIS A 71 -6.78 -3.83 20.29
N PRO A 72 -6.82 -4.57 21.45
CA PRO A 72 -6.88 -3.98 22.78
C PRO A 72 -5.76 -2.96 23.07
N LYS A 73 -4.49 -3.29 22.80
CA LYS A 73 -3.36 -2.38 23.00
C LYS A 73 -3.48 -1.09 22.17
N VAL A 74 -3.90 -1.20 20.91
CA VAL A 74 -4.06 -0.04 20.02
C VAL A 74 -5.26 0.81 20.46
N THR A 75 -6.37 0.18 20.84
CA THR A 75 -7.55 0.88 21.35
C THR A 75 -7.23 1.65 22.64
N GLU A 76 -6.52 1.02 23.58
CA GLU A 76 -6.08 1.66 24.82
C GLU A 76 -5.20 2.89 24.56
N ALA A 77 -4.26 2.80 23.63
CA ALA A 77 -3.39 3.91 23.24
C ALA A 77 -4.19 5.10 22.67
N ILE A 78 -5.22 4.81 21.84
CA ILE A 78 -6.13 5.84 21.31
C ILE A 78 -6.95 6.48 22.44
N VAL A 79 -7.49 5.69 23.37
CA VAL A 79 -8.23 6.16 24.53
C VAL A 79 -7.34 7.05 25.40
N GLN A 80 -6.11 6.66 25.65
CA GLN A 80 -5.13 7.47 26.37
C GLN A 80 -4.93 8.84 25.69
N ALA A 81 -4.72 8.86 24.36
CA ALA A 81 -4.60 10.12 23.62
C ALA A 81 -5.86 10.99 23.73
N ALA A 82 -7.06 10.37 23.67
CA ALA A 82 -8.32 11.11 23.82
C ALA A 82 -8.49 11.73 25.21
N GLN A 83 -7.97 11.09 26.26
CA GLN A 83 -8.04 11.56 27.64
C GLN A 83 -7.00 12.64 27.95
N THR A 84 -5.84 12.63 27.31
CA THR A 84 -4.73 13.55 27.60
C THR A 84 -4.63 14.71 26.64
N GLY A 85 -5.27 14.63 25.48
CA GLY A 85 -5.30 15.65 24.43
C GLY A 85 -4.89 15.09 23.07
N THR A 86 -5.72 15.32 22.08
CA THR A 86 -5.56 14.77 20.71
C THR A 86 -4.66 15.62 19.81
N LEU A 87 -4.44 16.91 20.16
CA LEU A 87 -3.64 17.83 19.37
C LEU A 87 -3.18 19.02 20.23
N TYR A 88 -1.89 19.33 20.21
CA TYR A 88 -1.33 20.41 21.00
C TYR A 88 -0.79 21.58 20.17
N GLY A 89 -0.49 21.38 18.88
CA GLY A 89 0.19 22.39 18.05
C GLY A 89 1.66 22.61 18.44
N THR A 90 2.24 21.68 19.21
CA THR A 90 3.64 21.66 19.64
C THR A 90 4.15 20.22 19.70
N ALA A 91 5.47 20.06 19.82
CA ALA A 91 6.13 18.75 19.86
C ALA A 91 5.75 17.94 21.11
N THR A 92 5.78 16.61 20.97
CA THR A 92 5.53 15.65 22.06
C THR A 92 6.67 14.64 22.18
N GLU A 93 6.85 14.08 23.38
CA GLU A 93 7.81 12.99 23.62
C GLU A 93 7.51 11.75 22.74
N HIS A 94 6.23 11.48 22.47
CA HIS A 94 5.79 10.32 21.69
C HIS A 94 6.29 10.36 20.26
N GLU A 95 6.39 11.54 19.65
CA GLU A 95 6.97 11.71 18.29
C GLU A 95 8.43 11.28 18.26
N VAL A 96 9.21 11.63 19.29
CA VAL A 96 10.62 11.21 19.40
C VAL A 96 10.72 9.69 19.48
N ARG A 97 9.88 9.05 20.31
CA ARG A 97 9.87 7.59 20.45
C ARG A 97 9.50 6.86 19.16
N LEU A 98 8.47 7.33 18.43
CA LEU A 98 8.13 6.70 17.17
C LEU A 98 9.23 6.91 16.12
N ALA A 99 9.85 8.10 16.09
CA ALA A 99 11.00 8.34 15.19
C ALA A 99 12.19 7.40 15.51
N GLU A 100 12.50 7.15 16.78
CA GLU A 100 13.52 6.18 17.20
C GLU A 100 13.19 4.77 16.72
N VAL A 101 11.94 4.32 16.89
CA VAL A 101 11.48 3.00 16.44
C VAL A 101 11.62 2.86 14.93
N LEU A 102 11.19 3.86 14.15
CA LEU A 102 11.30 3.84 12.70
C LEU A 102 12.76 3.82 12.24
N LYS A 103 13.62 4.65 12.81
CA LYS A 103 15.05 4.69 12.49
C LYS A 103 15.76 3.37 12.82
N ALA A 104 15.40 2.73 13.93
CA ALA A 104 15.97 1.43 14.31
C ALA A 104 15.58 0.30 13.35
N ALA A 105 14.39 0.39 12.73
CA ALA A 105 13.87 -0.62 11.83
C ALA A 105 14.22 -0.37 10.33
N ILE A 106 14.55 0.87 9.97
CA ILE A 106 14.75 1.29 8.57
C ILE A 106 16.14 1.95 8.41
N PRO A 107 17.14 1.22 7.94
CA PRO A 107 18.55 1.64 7.95
C PRO A 107 18.89 2.91 7.15
N SER A 108 18.04 3.27 6.16
CA SER A 108 18.27 4.50 5.36
C SER A 108 17.80 5.78 6.06
N MET A 109 17.13 5.69 7.20
CA MET A 109 16.53 6.85 7.86
C MET A 109 17.43 7.46 8.93
N ASP A 110 18.29 8.42 8.58
CA ASP A 110 19.05 9.22 9.56
C ASP A 110 18.14 10.22 10.30
N LYS A 111 17.17 10.80 9.61
CA LYS A 111 16.17 11.72 10.12
C LYS A 111 14.77 11.37 9.60
N VAL A 112 13.74 11.68 10.41
CA VAL A 112 12.32 11.41 10.11
C VAL A 112 11.49 12.68 10.30
N ARG A 113 10.46 12.85 9.48
CA ARG A 113 9.41 13.86 9.64
C ARG A 113 8.04 13.18 9.47
N PHE A 114 7.12 13.47 10.41
CA PHE A 114 5.74 13.00 10.34
C PHE A 114 4.86 13.93 9.51
N VAL A 115 3.87 13.34 8.86
CA VAL A 115 2.79 13.97 8.08
C VAL A 115 1.49 13.19 8.31
N ASN A 116 0.39 13.54 7.62
CA ASN A 116 -0.92 12.94 7.90
C ASN A 116 -1.31 11.81 6.96
N SER A 117 -0.58 11.61 5.88
CA SER A 117 -0.88 10.57 4.88
C SER A 117 0.36 10.14 4.10
N GLY A 118 0.28 8.96 3.46
CA GLY A 118 1.31 8.51 2.52
C GLY A 118 1.47 9.46 1.33
N THR A 119 0.39 10.08 0.86
CA THR A 119 0.44 11.10 -0.21
C THR A 119 1.30 12.31 0.19
N GLU A 120 1.13 12.83 1.41
CA GLU A 120 1.97 13.92 1.91
C GLU A 120 3.44 13.50 2.07
N ALA A 121 3.69 12.28 2.52
CA ALA A 121 5.03 11.72 2.63
C ALA A 121 5.72 11.67 1.25
N VAL A 122 5.08 11.05 0.27
CA VAL A 122 5.57 10.97 -1.12
C VAL A 122 5.77 12.36 -1.73
N MET A 123 4.78 13.22 -1.65
CA MET A 123 4.87 14.59 -2.17
C MET A 123 6.09 15.34 -1.58
N THR A 124 6.38 15.11 -0.32
CA THR A 124 7.49 15.80 0.36
C THR A 124 8.85 15.17 0.06
N THR A 125 8.93 13.84 -0.10
CA THR A 125 10.19 13.20 -0.56
C THR A 125 10.59 13.70 -1.96
N ILE A 126 9.64 13.85 -2.87
CA ILE A 126 9.89 14.44 -4.20
C ILE A 126 10.38 15.88 -4.08
N ARG A 127 9.74 16.69 -3.22
CA ARG A 127 10.16 18.08 -2.98
C ARG A 127 11.57 18.15 -2.40
N ALA A 128 11.90 17.29 -1.45
CA ALA A 128 13.24 17.19 -0.86
C ALA A 128 14.28 16.81 -1.90
N ALA A 129 13.99 15.82 -2.74
CA ALA A 129 14.86 15.37 -3.80
C ALA A 129 15.16 16.49 -4.82
N ARG A 130 14.12 17.21 -5.25
CA ARG A 130 14.26 18.37 -6.15
C ARG A 130 15.07 19.51 -5.51
N ALA A 131 14.80 19.83 -4.25
CA ALA A 131 15.53 20.88 -3.54
C ALA A 131 17.02 20.53 -3.36
N PHE A 132 17.34 19.24 -3.14
CA PHE A 132 18.70 18.78 -2.95
C PHE A 132 19.48 18.72 -4.26
N THR A 133 18.88 18.20 -5.33
CA THR A 133 19.55 17.99 -6.61
C THR A 133 19.54 19.23 -7.52
N GLY A 134 18.59 20.16 -7.31
CA GLY A 134 18.30 21.25 -8.24
C GLY A 134 17.64 20.81 -9.55
N ARG A 135 17.22 19.55 -9.65
CA ARG A 135 16.63 18.92 -10.85
C ARG A 135 15.11 18.79 -10.70
N ASN A 136 14.38 18.64 -11.81
CA ASN A 136 12.92 18.66 -11.80
C ASN A 136 12.24 17.33 -12.05
N LYS A 137 12.81 16.49 -12.94
CA LYS A 137 12.14 15.26 -13.39
C LYS A 137 12.18 14.14 -12.35
N ILE A 138 11.12 13.33 -12.38
CA ILE A 138 10.99 12.11 -11.56
C ILE A 138 10.75 10.94 -12.51
N ILE A 139 11.47 9.84 -12.31
CA ILE A 139 11.15 8.56 -12.91
C ILE A 139 10.32 7.74 -11.93
N LYS A 140 9.22 7.17 -12.39
CA LYS A 140 8.38 6.20 -11.65
C LYS A 140 8.10 4.96 -12.50
N PHE A 141 7.53 3.93 -11.89
CA PHE A 141 7.25 2.67 -12.59
C PHE A 141 5.75 2.52 -12.89
N ALA A 142 5.45 1.93 -14.05
CA ALA A 142 4.09 1.64 -14.50
C ALA A 142 3.34 0.78 -13.49
N GLY A 143 2.09 1.13 -13.21
CA GLY A 143 1.23 0.44 -12.25
C GLY A 143 1.47 0.77 -10.79
N CYS A 144 2.64 1.33 -10.41
CA CYS A 144 2.89 1.78 -9.04
C CYS A 144 2.03 2.98 -8.68
N TYR A 145 1.42 2.94 -7.49
CA TYR A 145 0.61 4.02 -6.94
C TYR A 145 1.34 4.69 -5.78
N HIS A 146 1.48 6.00 -5.87
CA HIS A 146 2.25 6.81 -4.92
C HIS A 146 1.42 7.93 -4.26
N GLY A 147 0.13 7.70 -4.09
CA GLY A 147 -0.80 8.71 -3.61
C GLY A 147 -1.38 9.55 -4.75
N HIS A 148 -2.06 10.65 -4.40
CA HIS A 148 -2.85 11.43 -5.36
C HIS A 148 -2.32 12.88 -5.58
N ALA A 149 -1.05 13.13 -5.31
CA ALA A 149 -0.40 14.37 -5.74
C ALA A 149 -0.23 14.38 -7.27
N ASP A 150 -0.39 15.55 -7.89
CA ASP A 150 -0.40 15.70 -9.36
C ASP A 150 0.78 15.00 -10.06
N LEU A 151 1.98 15.12 -9.47
CA LEU A 151 3.20 14.51 -10.02
C LEU A 151 3.16 12.98 -10.13
N VAL A 152 2.41 12.30 -9.30
CA VAL A 152 2.38 10.84 -9.26
C VAL A 152 1.12 10.23 -9.87
N LEU A 153 0.16 11.09 -10.27
CA LEU A 153 -1.03 10.72 -11.04
C LEU A 153 -0.81 10.86 -12.57
N VAL A 154 0.43 10.69 -13.03
CA VAL A 154 0.75 10.68 -14.46
C VAL A 154 0.72 9.24 -14.95
N ALA A 155 0.16 9.06 -16.15
CA ALA A 155 -0.13 7.76 -16.76
C ALA A 155 0.99 6.73 -16.60
N ALA A 156 0.58 5.55 -16.21
CA ALA A 156 1.42 4.39 -16.00
C ALA A 156 1.34 3.37 -17.14
N GLY A 157 1.09 3.78 -18.38
CA GLY A 157 0.97 2.87 -19.53
C GLY A 157 2.13 2.97 -20.51
N SER A 158 2.46 1.88 -21.21
CA SER A 158 3.63 1.75 -22.08
C SER A 158 3.65 2.70 -23.32
N GLY A 159 2.52 3.19 -23.78
CA GLY A 159 2.44 4.13 -24.91
C GLY A 159 2.36 5.61 -24.48
N PRO A 160 1.43 5.97 -23.58
CA PRO A 160 1.23 7.34 -23.11
C PRO A 160 2.36 7.88 -22.25
N SER A 161 3.08 7.03 -21.53
CA SER A 161 4.17 7.43 -20.62
C SER A 161 5.28 8.22 -21.30
N THR A 162 5.56 7.93 -22.57
CA THR A 162 6.54 8.67 -23.37
C THR A 162 6.09 10.11 -23.67
N LEU A 163 4.78 10.37 -23.58
CA LEU A 163 4.16 11.67 -23.87
C LEU A 163 3.74 12.45 -22.60
N GLY A 164 3.92 11.87 -21.41
CA GLY A 164 3.55 12.52 -20.15
C GLY A 164 2.07 12.84 -20.04
N ILE A 165 1.19 11.92 -20.49
CA ILE A 165 -0.27 12.11 -20.43
C ILE A 165 -0.75 11.80 -19.01
N PRO A 166 -1.48 12.71 -18.34
CA PRO A 166 -1.99 12.46 -17.00
C PRO A 166 -3.12 11.44 -17.00
N ASP A 167 -3.14 10.55 -15.97
CA ASP A 167 -4.25 9.60 -15.73
C ASP A 167 -5.50 10.28 -15.16
N SER A 168 -5.34 11.52 -14.67
CA SER A 168 -6.42 12.26 -14.04
C SER A 168 -6.65 13.60 -14.74
N ALA A 169 -7.92 13.91 -14.98
CA ALA A 169 -8.30 15.26 -15.37
C ALA A 169 -7.88 16.28 -14.29
N GLY A 170 -7.50 17.46 -14.70
CA GLY A 170 -7.09 18.55 -13.83
C GLY A 170 -5.58 18.65 -13.55
N ILE A 171 -4.78 17.72 -14.05
CA ILE A 171 -3.32 17.81 -13.97
C ILE A 171 -2.79 18.64 -15.14
N PRO A 172 -2.08 19.75 -14.89
CA PRO A 172 -1.52 20.56 -15.96
C PRO A 172 -0.46 19.79 -16.77
N PRO A 173 -0.40 19.94 -18.10
CA PRO A 173 0.64 19.32 -18.94
C PRO A 173 2.06 19.63 -18.49
N SER A 174 2.30 20.84 -17.92
CA SER A 174 3.60 21.23 -17.39
C SER A 174 4.05 20.39 -16.18
N ILE A 175 3.11 19.86 -15.38
CA ILE A 175 3.43 18.93 -14.30
C ILE A 175 3.64 17.53 -14.87
N ALA A 176 2.78 17.09 -15.78
CA ALA A 176 2.88 15.78 -16.42
C ALA A 176 4.22 15.60 -17.17
N SER A 177 4.75 16.64 -17.82
CA SER A 177 6.03 16.59 -18.53
C SER A 177 7.26 16.42 -17.66
N GLU A 178 7.11 16.61 -16.34
CA GLU A 178 8.18 16.37 -15.36
C GLU A 178 8.24 14.93 -14.85
N VAL A 179 7.35 14.05 -15.32
CA VAL A 179 7.28 12.66 -14.89
C VAL A 179 7.57 11.70 -16.06
N ILE A 180 8.50 10.81 -15.84
CA ILE A 180 8.85 9.75 -16.80
C ILE A 180 8.40 8.43 -16.20
N THR A 181 7.60 7.66 -16.92
CA THR A 181 7.15 6.34 -16.48
C THR A 181 7.85 5.26 -17.31
N VAL A 182 8.39 4.25 -16.62
CA VAL A 182 9.09 3.10 -17.21
C VAL A 182 8.48 1.79 -16.71
N PRO A 183 8.63 0.67 -17.43
CA PRO A 183 8.13 -0.62 -16.97
C PRO A 183 8.83 -1.09 -15.70
N PHE A 184 8.08 -1.70 -14.76
CA PHE A 184 8.64 -2.36 -13.59
C PHE A 184 9.31 -3.69 -13.98
N ASN A 185 10.38 -4.06 -13.30
CA ASN A 185 11.18 -5.27 -13.58
C ASN A 185 11.95 -5.24 -14.91
N GLU A 186 12.14 -4.05 -15.50
CA GLU A 186 12.89 -3.83 -16.73
C GLU A 186 13.94 -2.72 -16.56
N LEU A 187 15.23 -3.10 -16.43
CA LEU A 187 16.30 -2.13 -16.26
C LEU A 187 16.64 -1.36 -17.56
N ASP A 188 16.40 -1.96 -18.72
CA ASP A 188 16.70 -1.31 -20.01
C ASP A 188 15.84 -0.05 -20.22
N GLY A 189 14.55 -0.08 -19.85
CA GLY A 189 13.70 1.09 -19.89
C GLY A 189 14.18 2.22 -18.98
N LEU A 190 14.59 1.87 -17.75
CA LEU A 190 15.20 2.83 -16.83
C LEU A 190 16.51 3.41 -17.35
N LYS A 191 17.38 2.55 -17.91
CA LYS A 191 18.67 2.97 -18.49
C LYS A 191 18.46 3.97 -19.63
N LEU A 192 17.58 3.66 -20.58
CA LEU A 192 17.25 4.56 -21.69
C LEU A 192 16.69 5.90 -21.22
N ALA A 193 15.82 5.88 -20.19
CA ALA A 193 15.28 7.12 -19.61
C ALA A 193 16.39 7.97 -18.95
N LEU A 194 17.32 7.35 -18.22
CA LEU A 194 18.44 8.05 -17.59
C LEU A 194 19.49 8.52 -18.61
N GLU A 195 19.76 7.76 -19.67
CA GLU A 195 20.63 8.21 -20.78
C GLU A 195 20.07 9.47 -21.47
N ARG A 196 18.75 9.57 -21.59
CA ARG A 196 18.10 10.70 -22.26
C ARG A 196 17.91 11.92 -21.36
N TRP A 197 17.60 11.70 -20.07
CA TRP A 197 17.12 12.74 -19.16
C TRP A 197 17.91 12.84 -17.86
N GLY A 198 18.99 12.06 -17.69
CA GLY A 198 19.67 11.90 -16.38
C GLY A 198 20.06 13.20 -15.72
N ASP A 199 20.53 14.19 -16.48
CA ASP A 199 20.89 15.53 -15.97
C ASP A 199 19.70 16.34 -15.44
N GLU A 200 18.48 15.96 -15.78
CA GLU A 200 17.25 16.60 -15.33
C GLU A 200 16.53 15.79 -14.25
N VAL A 201 16.88 14.50 -14.05
CA VAL A 201 16.21 13.59 -13.10
C VAL A 201 16.68 13.87 -11.68
N ALA A 202 15.74 14.31 -10.83
CA ALA A 202 15.96 14.48 -9.40
C ALA A 202 15.96 13.14 -8.65
N ALA A 203 15.03 12.25 -8.99
CA ALA A 203 14.92 10.95 -8.34
C ALA A 203 14.25 9.88 -9.22
N VAL A 204 14.60 8.62 -8.92
CA VAL A 204 13.87 7.42 -9.33
C VAL A 204 13.06 6.95 -8.13
N MET A 205 11.71 6.89 -8.28
CA MET A 205 10.79 6.47 -7.24
C MET A 205 10.22 5.09 -7.56
N VAL A 206 10.20 4.20 -6.58
CA VAL A 206 9.70 2.83 -6.74
C VAL A 206 9.03 2.32 -5.46
N GLU A 207 7.99 1.49 -5.61
CA GLU A 207 7.60 0.55 -4.57
C GLU A 207 8.60 -0.62 -4.63
N PRO A 208 9.46 -0.82 -3.62
CA PRO A 208 10.49 -1.88 -3.70
C PRO A 208 9.89 -3.28 -3.73
N ILE A 209 8.71 -3.44 -3.19
CA ILE A 209 7.80 -4.57 -3.33
C ILE A 209 6.47 -3.97 -3.72
N VAL A 210 5.97 -4.29 -4.90
CA VAL A 210 4.77 -3.63 -5.41
C VAL A 210 3.52 -4.24 -4.80
N GLY A 211 2.73 -3.39 -4.12
CA GLY A 211 1.41 -3.77 -3.59
C GLY A 211 0.26 -3.44 -4.53
N ASN A 212 0.39 -2.39 -5.33
CA ASN A 212 -0.71 -1.73 -6.03
C ASN A 212 -1.13 -2.37 -7.38
N PHE A 213 -0.43 -3.39 -7.85
CA PHE A 213 -0.86 -4.18 -9.00
C PHE A 213 -0.63 -5.70 -8.83
N GLY A 214 -0.74 -6.20 -7.57
CA GLY A 214 -0.86 -7.63 -7.35
C GLY A 214 0.30 -8.31 -6.63
N MET A 215 0.88 -7.71 -5.60
CA MET A 215 1.97 -8.27 -4.79
C MET A 215 3.13 -8.79 -5.64
N VAL A 216 3.72 -7.89 -6.43
CA VAL A 216 4.80 -8.25 -7.36
C VAL A 216 6.17 -8.01 -6.71
N MET A 217 6.98 -9.07 -6.66
CA MET A 217 8.38 -8.98 -6.26
C MET A 217 9.24 -8.41 -7.38
N PRO A 218 10.25 -7.60 -7.05
CA PRO A 218 11.29 -7.28 -8.02
C PRO A 218 12.05 -8.55 -8.43
N LYS A 219 12.39 -8.65 -9.71
CA LYS A 219 13.27 -9.71 -10.21
C LYS A 219 14.65 -9.61 -9.56
N PRO A 220 15.35 -10.74 -9.37
CA PRO A 220 16.72 -10.71 -8.85
C PRO A 220 17.61 -9.71 -9.62
N GLY A 221 18.29 -8.84 -8.90
CA GLY A 221 19.17 -7.80 -9.47
C GLY A 221 18.45 -6.52 -9.92
N PHE A 222 17.11 -6.45 -9.88
CA PHE A 222 16.39 -5.27 -10.35
C PHE A 222 16.62 -4.06 -9.44
N LEU A 223 16.47 -4.21 -8.12
CA LEU A 223 16.66 -3.09 -7.18
C LEU A 223 18.14 -2.65 -7.13
N GLU A 224 19.08 -3.59 -7.15
CA GLU A 224 20.52 -3.30 -7.21
C GLU A 224 20.87 -2.53 -8.48
N GLY A 225 20.35 -2.98 -9.63
CA GLY A 225 20.54 -2.31 -10.93
C GLY A 225 19.93 -0.92 -10.96
N LEU A 226 18.72 -0.77 -10.42
CA LEU A 226 18.01 0.52 -10.29
C LEU A 226 18.85 1.50 -9.46
N CYS A 227 19.25 1.10 -8.26
CA CYS A 227 20.05 1.94 -7.37
C CYS A 227 21.39 2.33 -7.99
N LYS A 228 22.05 1.40 -8.68
CA LYS A 228 23.31 1.65 -9.40
C LYS A 228 23.09 2.68 -10.51
N LEU A 229 22.13 2.46 -11.41
CA LEU A 229 21.86 3.35 -12.55
C LEU A 229 21.45 4.77 -12.08
N ALA A 230 20.62 4.88 -11.06
CA ALA A 230 20.23 6.17 -10.48
C ALA A 230 21.44 6.93 -9.94
N ARG A 231 22.31 6.26 -9.15
CA ARG A 231 23.53 6.87 -8.59
C ARG A 231 24.52 7.31 -9.69
N GLU A 232 24.72 6.49 -10.72
CA GLU A 232 25.59 6.83 -11.87
C GLU A 232 25.09 8.09 -12.61
N ALA A 233 23.77 8.30 -12.68
CA ALA A 233 23.17 9.50 -13.24
C ALA A 233 23.10 10.69 -12.24
N GLY A 234 23.53 10.50 -10.99
CA GLY A 234 23.41 11.51 -9.93
C GLY A 234 21.96 11.79 -9.51
N ALA A 235 21.04 10.89 -9.79
CA ALA A 235 19.67 10.91 -9.32
C ALA A 235 19.54 10.21 -7.96
N LEU A 236 18.62 10.67 -7.12
CA LEU A 236 18.31 10.03 -5.85
C LEU A 236 17.38 8.82 -6.05
N VAL A 237 17.39 7.89 -5.09
CA VAL A 237 16.45 6.77 -5.02
C VAL A 237 15.43 7.03 -3.90
N ILE A 238 14.16 7.00 -4.24
CA ILE A 238 13.05 7.11 -3.29
C ILE A 238 12.30 5.79 -3.23
N TYR A 239 12.26 5.16 -2.05
CA TYR A 239 11.39 4.01 -1.81
C TYR A 239 10.04 4.49 -1.26
N ASP A 240 8.98 4.12 -1.95
CA ASP A 240 7.63 4.18 -1.39
C ASP A 240 7.35 2.86 -0.66
N GLU A 241 7.48 2.91 0.64
CA GLU A 241 7.22 1.78 1.54
C GLU A 241 5.92 1.96 2.33
N VAL A 242 4.99 2.73 1.82
CA VAL A 242 3.67 2.94 2.44
C VAL A 242 2.91 1.63 2.61
N ILE A 243 3.10 0.64 1.71
CA ILE A 243 2.55 -0.71 1.87
C ILE A 243 3.55 -1.67 2.51
N SER A 244 4.80 -1.68 2.05
CA SER A 244 5.78 -2.72 2.36
C SER A 244 6.37 -2.63 3.76
N ALA A 245 6.59 -1.42 4.30
CA ALA A 245 7.15 -1.27 5.64
C ALA A 245 6.27 -1.92 6.71
N PHE A 246 6.89 -2.77 7.53
CA PHE A 246 6.27 -3.55 8.60
C PHE A 246 5.16 -4.52 8.13
N ARG A 247 5.00 -4.75 6.82
CA ARG A 247 3.99 -5.67 6.29
C ARG A 247 4.50 -7.11 6.21
N PHE A 248 5.71 -7.32 5.75
CA PHE A 248 6.25 -8.66 5.46
C PHE A 248 7.16 -9.18 6.57
N HIS A 249 7.78 -8.29 7.32
CA HIS A 249 8.59 -8.52 8.51
C HIS A 249 8.66 -7.23 9.34
N TYR A 250 9.29 -7.28 10.52
CA TYR A 250 9.51 -6.09 11.33
C TYR A 250 10.66 -5.26 10.75
N GLY A 251 10.35 -4.35 9.85
CA GLY A 251 11.33 -3.54 9.14
C GLY A 251 10.79 -3.03 7.80
N SER A 252 11.68 -2.82 6.87
CA SER A 252 11.42 -2.30 5.54
C SER A 252 11.93 -3.27 4.46
N ALA A 253 11.58 -3.04 3.19
CA ALA A 253 12.15 -3.82 2.09
C ALA A 253 13.69 -3.88 2.13
N GLN A 254 14.34 -2.83 2.63
CA GLN A 254 15.80 -2.76 2.78
C GLN A 254 16.41 -3.84 3.68
N THR A 255 15.61 -4.41 4.58
CA THR A 255 16.03 -5.46 5.54
C THR A 255 15.30 -6.77 5.31
N PHE A 256 14.53 -6.88 4.24
CA PHE A 256 13.79 -8.10 3.94
C PHE A 256 14.73 -9.20 3.44
N SER A 257 14.61 -10.39 4.02
CA SER A 257 15.53 -11.52 3.77
C SER A 257 15.57 -12.02 2.32
N ALA A 258 14.57 -11.65 1.51
CA ALA A 258 14.56 -11.97 0.09
C ALA A 258 15.60 -11.16 -0.73
N PHE A 259 16.15 -10.08 -0.17
CA PHE A 259 17.16 -9.25 -0.81
C PHE A 259 18.53 -9.49 -0.15
N PRO A 260 19.49 -10.11 -0.86
CA PRO A 260 20.75 -10.54 -0.24
C PRO A 260 21.74 -9.38 0.01
N ASP A 261 21.68 -8.30 -0.78
CA ASP A 261 22.61 -7.15 -0.67
C ASP A 261 21.85 -5.88 -0.25
N HIS A 262 21.63 -5.73 1.05
CA HIS A 262 20.91 -4.61 1.63
C HIS A 262 21.57 -3.24 1.39
N GLU A 263 22.91 -3.20 1.29
CA GLU A 263 23.63 -1.94 1.01
C GLU A 263 23.48 -1.51 -0.45
N ALA A 264 23.49 -2.46 -1.38
CA ALA A 264 23.31 -2.16 -2.81
C ALA A 264 21.93 -1.56 -3.10
N ILE A 265 20.90 -1.98 -2.36
CA ILE A 265 19.51 -1.53 -2.54
C ILE A 265 19.08 -0.39 -1.61
N LYS A 266 19.99 0.19 -0.81
CA LYS A 266 19.65 1.25 0.16
C LYS A 266 19.23 2.53 -0.57
N PRO A 267 18.00 3.04 -0.33
CA PRO A 267 17.51 4.29 -0.93
C PRO A 267 18.08 5.52 -0.22
N ASP A 268 17.95 6.68 -0.85
CA ASP A 268 18.29 7.99 -0.28
C ASP A 268 17.16 8.55 0.59
N LEU A 269 15.91 8.29 0.20
CA LEU A 269 14.69 8.70 0.89
C LEU A 269 13.68 7.56 0.93
N THR A 270 12.87 7.50 1.99
CA THR A 270 11.80 6.53 2.16
C THR A 270 10.51 7.22 2.63
N ALA A 271 9.40 6.92 1.96
CA ALA A 271 8.05 7.33 2.36
C ALA A 271 7.32 6.19 3.08
N LEU A 272 6.64 6.51 4.18
CA LEU A 272 5.91 5.57 5.05
C LEU A 272 4.48 6.02 5.27
N GLY A 273 3.63 5.08 5.66
CA GLY A 273 2.24 5.33 6.02
C GLY A 273 1.57 4.07 6.59
N LYS A 274 0.25 4.02 6.48
CA LYS A 274 -0.56 2.82 6.82
C LYS A 274 -0.23 2.22 8.20
N ILE A 275 0.53 1.13 8.25
CA ILE A 275 0.80 0.34 9.45
C ILE A 275 1.41 1.18 10.58
N ILE A 276 2.27 2.15 10.25
CA ILE A 276 2.93 2.99 11.26
C ILE A 276 1.96 3.86 12.09
N GLY A 277 0.68 3.89 11.72
CA GLY A 277 -0.37 4.60 12.45
C GLY A 277 -1.33 3.71 13.22
N GLY A 278 -1.19 2.37 13.15
CA GLY A 278 -2.10 1.46 13.84
C GLY A 278 -3.58 1.62 13.47
N GLY A 279 -3.87 2.08 12.25
CA GLY A 279 -5.23 2.37 11.76
C GLY A 279 -5.63 3.84 11.84
N MET A 280 -4.81 4.72 12.44
CA MET A 280 -5.02 6.17 12.48
C MET A 280 -4.31 6.87 11.32
N PRO A 281 -4.78 8.08 10.89
CA PRO A 281 -4.18 8.82 9.80
C PRO A 281 -2.75 9.26 10.12
N ILE A 282 -1.78 8.81 9.34
CA ILE A 282 -0.38 9.17 9.46
C ILE A 282 0.35 8.91 8.13
N GLY A 283 1.38 9.66 7.89
CA GLY A 283 2.51 9.36 7.03
C GLY A 283 3.80 9.77 7.73
N ALA A 284 4.90 9.28 7.22
CA ALA A 284 6.23 9.75 7.59
C ALA A 284 7.15 9.67 6.38
N TYR A 285 8.17 10.48 6.37
CA TYR A 285 9.26 10.37 5.40
C TYR A 285 10.58 10.62 6.11
N GLY A 286 11.62 10.02 5.57
CA GLY A 286 12.95 10.16 6.12
C GLY A 286 14.00 9.68 5.12
N GLY A 287 15.24 9.80 5.48
CA GLY A 287 16.37 9.42 4.67
C GLY A 287 17.67 10.03 5.15
N ARG A 288 18.61 10.17 4.25
CA ARG A 288 19.92 10.74 4.49
C ARG A 288 19.83 12.11 5.15
N GLU A 289 20.68 12.35 6.16
CA GLU A 289 20.68 13.59 6.95
C GLU A 289 20.88 14.84 6.09
N ASP A 290 21.77 14.78 5.09
CA ASP A 290 22.04 15.91 4.19
C ASP A 290 20.83 16.29 3.33
N ILE A 291 20.05 15.32 2.87
CA ILE A 291 18.81 15.54 2.10
C ILE A 291 17.71 16.04 3.02
N MET A 292 17.55 15.44 4.19
CA MET A 292 16.56 15.86 5.17
C MET A 292 16.85 17.26 5.71
N GLY A 293 18.11 17.69 5.69
CA GLY A 293 18.55 19.06 6.00
C GLY A 293 18.01 20.12 5.05
N MET A 294 17.51 19.74 3.86
CA MET A 294 16.84 20.67 2.93
C MET A 294 15.43 21.08 3.41
N ILE A 295 14.84 20.36 4.37
CA ILE A 295 13.49 20.65 4.87
C ILE A 295 13.54 21.74 5.93
N ALA A 296 12.64 22.71 5.82
CA ALA A 296 12.46 23.77 6.83
C ALA A 296 12.19 23.15 8.23
N PRO A 297 12.73 23.73 9.35
CA PRO A 297 13.43 25.01 9.45
C PRO A 297 14.93 24.97 9.14
N LEU A 298 15.51 23.81 8.80
CA LEU A 298 16.94 23.69 8.51
C LEU A 298 17.29 24.20 7.10
N GLY A 299 16.46 23.88 6.12
CA GLY A 299 16.67 24.23 4.72
C GLY A 299 15.49 24.98 4.10
N PRO A 300 15.57 25.27 2.78
CA PRO A 300 14.60 26.12 2.10
C PRO A 300 13.30 25.42 1.69
N ALA A 301 13.25 24.08 1.70
CA ALA A 301 12.08 23.34 1.25
C ALA A 301 10.98 23.33 2.34
N TYR A 302 9.86 24.00 2.08
CA TYR A 302 8.78 24.13 3.05
C TYR A 302 7.89 22.89 3.08
N GLN A 303 7.59 22.44 4.30
CA GLN A 303 6.56 21.44 4.61
C GLN A 303 5.97 21.75 5.99
N ALA A 304 4.65 21.69 6.10
CA ALA A 304 3.93 21.89 7.36
C ALA A 304 2.66 21.04 7.37
N GLY A 305 2.16 20.74 8.58
CA GLY A 305 0.91 20.03 8.79
C GLY A 305 0.43 20.22 10.21
N THR A 306 -0.72 20.89 10.40
CA THR A 306 -1.29 21.15 11.73
C THR A 306 -1.52 19.88 12.53
N MET A 307 -1.96 18.81 11.86
CA MET A 307 -2.30 17.53 12.50
C MET A 307 -1.13 16.54 12.51
N ALA A 308 0.00 16.89 11.89
CA ALA A 308 1.16 16.00 11.81
C ALA A 308 1.75 15.75 13.22
N GLY A 309 2.03 14.48 13.53
CA GLY A 309 2.54 14.09 14.85
C GLY A 309 1.48 14.13 15.97
N ASN A 310 0.18 14.13 15.63
CA ASN A 310 -0.88 14.11 16.64
C ASN A 310 -0.79 12.87 17.55
N PRO A 311 -1.05 13.03 18.88
CA PRO A 311 -0.89 11.95 19.85
C PRO A 311 -1.66 10.68 19.53
N ALA A 312 -2.86 10.77 18.97
CA ALA A 312 -3.67 9.59 18.67
C ALA A 312 -3.02 8.69 17.62
N SER A 313 -2.51 9.28 16.52
CA SER A 313 -1.82 8.52 15.47
C SER A 313 -0.46 7.97 15.94
N ILE A 314 0.29 8.76 16.70
CA ILE A 314 1.62 8.36 17.19
C ILE A 314 1.50 7.23 18.21
N LEU A 315 0.62 7.35 19.21
CA LEU A 315 0.44 6.32 20.24
C LEU A 315 -0.16 5.03 19.66
N ALA A 316 -1.14 5.15 18.76
CA ALA A 316 -1.68 3.99 18.06
C ALA A 316 -0.62 3.26 17.22
N GLY A 317 0.24 4.02 16.54
CA GLY A 317 1.37 3.49 15.78
C GLY A 317 2.39 2.77 16.67
N LEU A 318 2.80 3.37 17.78
CA LEU A 318 3.70 2.74 18.76
C LEU A 318 3.11 1.42 19.29
N ALA A 319 1.84 1.41 19.67
CA ALA A 319 1.16 0.22 20.16
C ALA A 319 1.06 -0.88 19.08
N CYS A 320 0.77 -0.50 17.85
CA CYS A 320 0.75 -1.42 16.71
C CYS A 320 2.13 -2.05 16.48
N LEU A 321 3.18 -1.25 16.41
CA LEU A 321 4.55 -1.73 16.19
C LEU A 321 5.06 -2.56 17.36
N GLU A 322 4.60 -2.31 18.59
CA GLU A 322 4.90 -3.16 19.74
C GLU A 322 4.30 -4.57 19.57
N VAL A 323 3.05 -4.69 19.16
CA VAL A 323 2.42 -5.99 18.85
C VAL A 323 3.19 -6.73 17.76
N LEU A 324 3.62 -6.03 16.71
CA LEU A 324 4.37 -6.65 15.61
C LEU A 324 5.79 -7.11 15.97
N ARG A 325 6.33 -6.66 17.12
CA ARG A 325 7.62 -7.14 17.66
C ARG A 325 7.51 -8.47 18.38
N GLU A 326 6.32 -8.93 18.70
CA GLU A 326 6.13 -10.20 19.42
C GLU A 326 6.62 -11.36 18.53
N ALA A 327 7.33 -12.31 19.13
CA ALA A 327 7.89 -13.45 18.40
C ALA A 327 6.80 -14.33 17.78
N GLY A 328 7.02 -14.78 16.55
CA GLY A 328 6.10 -15.67 15.84
C GLY A 328 4.94 -14.97 15.14
N VAL A 329 4.80 -13.64 15.25
CA VAL A 329 3.68 -12.88 14.64
C VAL A 329 3.72 -12.96 13.12
N TYR A 330 4.87 -12.68 12.52
CA TYR A 330 5.01 -12.72 11.05
C TYR A 330 4.97 -14.14 10.50
N GLU A 331 5.65 -15.06 11.17
CA GLU A 331 5.69 -16.48 10.79
C GLU A 331 4.29 -17.09 10.79
N ARG A 332 3.45 -16.72 11.77
CA ARG A 332 2.05 -17.16 11.82
C ARG A 332 1.23 -16.59 10.66
N MET A 333 1.34 -15.28 10.38
CA MET A 333 0.63 -14.67 9.24
C MET A 333 1.07 -15.30 7.92
N GLU A 334 2.36 -15.55 7.74
CA GLU A 334 2.91 -16.20 6.55
C GLU A 334 2.39 -17.64 6.39
N ALA A 335 2.37 -18.42 7.46
CA ALA A 335 1.84 -19.79 7.44
C ALA A 335 0.35 -19.81 7.06
N LEU A 336 -0.47 -18.91 7.62
CA LEU A 336 -1.88 -18.80 7.30
C LEU A 336 -2.09 -18.33 5.85
N ALA A 337 -1.30 -17.35 5.37
CA ALA A 337 -1.35 -16.90 3.98
C ALA A 337 -0.96 -18.00 3.00
N GLY A 338 0.07 -18.78 3.33
CA GLY A 338 0.49 -19.93 2.53
C GLY A 338 -0.62 -20.97 2.39
N ARG A 339 -1.19 -21.39 3.53
CA ARG A 339 -2.28 -22.35 3.55
C ARG A 339 -3.50 -21.88 2.75
N LEU A 340 -3.85 -20.59 2.88
CA LEU A 340 -4.97 -20.00 2.16
C LEU A 340 -4.69 -19.95 0.65
N ALA A 341 -3.53 -19.44 0.24
CA ALA A 341 -3.15 -19.33 -1.17
C ALA A 341 -3.12 -20.72 -1.86
N ASP A 342 -2.44 -21.68 -1.26
CA ASP A 342 -2.35 -23.05 -1.79
C ASP A 342 -3.75 -23.70 -1.91
N GLY A 343 -4.63 -23.45 -0.93
CA GLY A 343 -6.01 -23.96 -0.95
C GLY A 343 -6.88 -23.32 -2.03
N LEU A 344 -6.71 -22.00 -2.28
CA LEU A 344 -7.40 -21.27 -3.36
C LEU A 344 -6.97 -21.80 -4.74
N GLU A 345 -5.66 -21.98 -4.99
CA GLU A 345 -5.16 -22.53 -6.26
C GLU A 345 -5.67 -23.96 -6.50
N GLN A 346 -5.69 -24.81 -5.46
CA GLN A 346 -6.25 -26.15 -5.56
C GLN A 346 -7.75 -26.15 -5.86
N ALA A 347 -8.53 -25.27 -5.22
CA ALA A 347 -9.97 -25.16 -5.44
C ALA A 347 -10.27 -24.66 -6.87
N ALA A 348 -9.56 -23.64 -7.34
CA ALA A 348 -9.66 -23.14 -8.71
C ALA A 348 -9.32 -24.22 -9.75
N SER A 349 -8.20 -24.92 -9.55
CA SER A 349 -7.76 -26.02 -10.43
C SER A 349 -8.79 -27.14 -10.54
N ARG A 350 -9.40 -27.56 -9.41
CA ARG A 350 -10.47 -28.59 -9.42
C ARG A 350 -11.70 -28.17 -10.25
N SER A 351 -11.94 -26.88 -10.34
CA SER A 351 -13.08 -26.29 -11.06
C SER A 351 -12.74 -25.83 -12.48
N GLY A 352 -11.50 -26.02 -12.94
CA GLY A 352 -11.05 -25.59 -14.26
C GLY A 352 -10.99 -24.05 -14.43
N VAL A 353 -10.93 -23.30 -13.33
CA VAL A 353 -10.80 -21.84 -13.35
C VAL A 353 -9.32 -21.47 -13.31
N PRO A 354 -8.81 -20.69 -14.29
CA PRO A 354 -7.41 -20.26 -14.28
C PRO A 354 -7.17 -19.27 -13.13
N LEU A 355 -6.23 -19.58 -12.27
CA LEU A 355 -5.85 -18.75 -11.13
C LEU A 355 -4.36 -18.84 -10.87
N THR A 356 -3.71 -17.71 -10.74
CA THR A 356 -2.33 -17.58 -10.29
C THR A 356 -2.29 -16.68 -9.06
N ILE A 357 -1.46 -17.01 -8.08
CA ILE A 357 -1.32 -16.23 -6.85
C ILE A 357 0.11 -15.73 -6.69
N ASN A 358 0.27 -14.42 -6.56
CA ASN A 358 1.50 -13.82 -6.09
C ASN A 358 1.45 -13.69 -4.57
N ARG A 359 2.37 -14.32 -3.85
CA ARG A 359 2.40 -14.33 -2.38
C ARG A 359 3.72 -13.84 -1.83
N ILE A 360 3.64 -12.96 -0.82
CA ILE A 360 4.79 -12.42 -0.10
C ILE A 360 4.44 -12.42 1.39
N ALA A 361 5.08 -13.29 2.17
CA ALA A 361 4.82 -13.45 3.60
C ALA A 361 3.31 -13.51 3.92
N GLY A 362 2.80 -12.63 4.78
CA GLY A 362 1.40 -12.55 5.20
C GLY A 362 0.45 -11.81 4.25
N ALA A 363 0.78 -11.65 2.96
CA ALA A 363 -0.09 -11.02 1.96
C ALA A 363 0.02 -11.71 0.61
N PHE A 364 -1.05 -11.67 -0.20
CA PHE A 364 -1.04 -12.22 -1.55
C PHE A 364 -2.09 -11.53 -2.43
N SER A 365 -1.97 -11.70 -3.75
CA SER A 365 -2.97 -11.26 -4.72
C SER A 365 -3.38 -12.40 -5.64
N THR A 366 -4.64 -12.42 -6.03
CA THR A 366 -5.22 -13.40 -6.93
C THR A 366 -5.35 -12.84 -8.33
N HIS A 367 -4.83 -13.54 -9.33
CA HIS A 367 -4.90 -13.17 -10.75
C HIS A 367 -5.61 -14.29 -11.52
N PHE A 368 -6.72 -13.96 -12.18
CA PHE A 368 -7.44 -14.89 -13.04
C PHE A 368 -6.75 -14.98 -14.40
N CYS A 369 -5.65 -15.73 -14.44
CA CYS A 369 -4.82 -15.98 -15.61
C CYS A 369 -3.98 -17.25 -15.39
N GLU A 370 -3.36 -17.77 -16.47
CA GLU A 370 -2.56 -19.00 -16.43
C GLU A 370 -1.08 -18.77 -16.08
N HIS A 371 -0.63 -17.51 -16.05
CA HIS A 371 0.79 -17.16 -15.91
C HIS A 371 1.04 -16.27 -14.70
N PRO A 372 2.20 -16.42 -14.03
CA PRO A 372 2.62 -15.52 -12.97
C PRO A 372 2.64 -14.06 -13.44
N VAL A 373 2.20 -13.15 -12.59
CA VAL A 373 2.21 -11.71 -12.86
C VAL A 373 3.50 -11.11 -12.30
N THR A 374 4.33 -10.54 -13.16
CA THR A 374 5.63 -9.96 -12.81
C THR A 374 5.77 -8.47 -13.17
N ASN A 375 4.80 -7.93 -13.90
CA ASN A 375 4.74 -6.53 -14.31
C ASN A 375 3.28 -6.05 -14.45
N TYR A 376 3.11 -4.78 -14.74
CA TYR A 376 1.78 -4.16 -14.81
C TYR A 376 0.98 -4.63 -16.03
N ASP A 377 1.60 -4.86 -17.18
CA ASP A 377 0.91 -5.30 -18.40
C ASP A 377 0.30 -6.69 -18.21
N GLU A 378 1.03 -7.61 -17.54
CA GLU A 378 0.54 -8.93 -17.16
C GLU A 378 -0.61 -8.83 -16.15
N ALA A 379 -0.53 -7.92 -15.16
CA ALA A 379 -1.62 -7.66 -14.22
C ALA A 379 -2.88 -7.12 -14.93
N GLN A 380 -2.71 -6.25 -15.92
CA GLN A 380 -3.82 -5.76 -16.75
C GLN A 380 -4.47 -6.89 -17.56
N GLY A 381 -3.66 -7.84 -18.06
CA GLY A 381 -4.11 -8.99 -18.84
C GLY A 381 -4.93 -10.02 -18.05
N SER A 382 -4.93 -9.99 -16.71
CA SER A 382 -5.77 -10.89 -15.91
C SER A 382 -7.27 -10.58 -16.09
N ASP A 383 -8.12 -11.63 -16.03
CA ASP A 383 -9.55 -11.51 -16.29
C ASP A 383 -10.29 -10.78 -15.16
N GLY A 384 -10.70 -9.54 -15.43
CA GLY A 384 -11.44 -8.70 -14.49
C GLY A 384 -12.91 -9.11 -14.29
N GLU A 385 -13.53 -9.79 -15.27
CA GLU A 385 -14.92 -10.25 -15.15
C GLU A 385 -14.99 -11.49 -14.25
N GLN A 386 -14.06 -12.42 -14.41
CA GLN A 386 -13.93 -13.57 -13.52
C GLN A 386 -13.63 -13.11 -12.08
N PHE A 387 -12.71 -12.13 -11.90
CA PHE A 387 -12.47 -11.56 -10.58
C PHE A 387 -13.74 -10.93 -9.98
N ALA A 388 -14.48 -10.14 -10.75
CA ALA A 388 -15.71 -9.49 -10.30
C ALA A 388 -16.78 -10.53 -9.91
N HIS A 389 -16.89 -11.62 -10.65
CA HIS A 389 -17.80 -12.72 -10.32
C HIS A 389 -17.36 -13.43 -9.02
N PHE A 390 -16.09 -13.80 -8.90
CA PHE A 390 -15.52 -14.39 -7.69
C PHE A 390 -15.71 -13.48 -6.47
N PHE A 391 -15.41 -12.19 -6.58
CA PHE A 391 -15.62 -11.20 -5.52
C PHE A 391 -17.06 -11.25 -4.96
N ARG A 392 -18.06 -11.27 -5.84
CA ARG A 392 -19.47 -11.30 -5.43
C ARG A 392 -19.86 -12.59 -4.73
N LEU A 393 -19.41 -13.72 -5.28
CA LEU A 393 -19.65 -15.03 -4.67
C LEU A 393 -19.03 -15.12 -3.27
N MET A 394 -17.82 -14.64 -3.10
CA MET A 394 -17.15 -14.57 -1.80
C MET A 394 -17.86 -13.62 -0.83
N LEU A 395 -18.24 -12.42 -1.30
CA LEU A 395 -18.95 -11.44 -0.50
C LEU A 395 -20.30 -11.99 0.02
N ASP A 396 -21.04 -12.75 -0.80
CA ASP A 396 -22.31 -13.38 -0.39
C ASP A 396 -22.13 -14.53 0.60
N ARG A 397 -20.90 -15.06 0.71
CA ARG A 397 -20.50 -16.08 1.67
C ARG A 397 -19.81 -15.53 2.92
N GLY A 398 -19.79 -14.19 3.07
CA GLY A 398 -19.21 -13.55 4.26
C GLY A 398 -17.69 -13.43 4.22
N ILE A 399 -17.09 -13.42 3.03
CA ILE A 399 -15.67 -13.14 2.85
C ILE A 399 -15.52 -11.80 2.13
N TYR A 400 -14.86 -10.85 2.78
CA TYR A 400 -14.70 -9.51 2.23
C TYR A 400 -13.32 -9.31 1.63
N LEU A 401 -13.28 -9.08 0.32
CA LEU A 401 -12.09 -8.80 -0.47
C LEU A 401 -12.05 -7.33 -0.87
N ALA A 402 -10.92 -6.87 -1.35
CA ALA A 402 -10.86 -5.57 -2.03
C ALA A 402 -11.66 -5.62 -3.35
N PRO A 403 -12.47 -4.59 -3.66
CA PRO A 403 -13.28 -4.57 -4.88
C PRO A 403 -12.46 -4.19 -6.13
N SER A 404 -11.29 -4.79 -6.31
CA SER A 404 -10.40 -4.56 -7.45
C SER A 404 -9.45 -5.73 -7.64
N LYS A 405 -9.28 -6.18 -8.90
CA LYS A 405 -8.36 -7.27 -9.27
C LYS A 405 -6.87 -6.96 -9.03
N TYR A 406 -6.52 -5.70 -8.82
CA TYR A 406 -5.15 -5.25 -8.58
C TYR A 406 -4.76 -5.27 -7.10
N GLU A 407 -5.73 -5.43 -6.21
CA GLU A 407 -5.53 -5.33 -4.76
C GLU A 407 -5.09 -6.66 -4.14
N ALA A 408 -4.51 -6.54 -2.96
CA ALA A 408 -4.04 -7.68 -2.20
C ALA A 408 -5.04 -8.15 -1.15
N TRP A 409 -4.92 -9.41 -0.76
CA TRP A 409 -5.46 -9.99 0.45
C TRP A 409 -4.44 -9.84 1.57
N PHE A 410 -4.85 -9.28 2.69
CA PHE A 410 -3.98 -9.04 3.83
C PHE A 410 -4.37 -9.90 5.02
N LEU A 411 -3.46 -10.77 5.45
CA LEU A 411 -3.59 -11.43 6.74
C LEU A 411 -3.27 -10.43 7.85
N THR A 412 -3.94 -10.60 8.98
CA THR A 412 -3.71 -9.83 10.21
C THR A 412 -3.30 -10.78 11.34
N THR A 413 -2.77 -10.24 12.41
CA THR A 413 -2.42 -11.03 13.61
C THR A 413 -3.63 -11.73 14.24
N ALA A 414 -4.84 -11.29 13.89
CA ALA A 414 -6.11 -11.77 14.44
C ALA A 414 -6.76 -12.91 13.64
N HIS A 415 -6.29 -13.19 12.42
CA HIS A 415 -6.80 -14.34 11.65
C HIS A 415 -6.46 -15.65 12.33
N THR A 416 -7.41 -16.58 12.28
CA THR A 416 -7.29 -17.92 12.88
C THR A 416 -7.33 -19.01 11.81
N ASP A 417 -6.93 -20.24 12.17
CA ASP A 417 -7.06 -21.41 11.32
C ASP A 417 -8.50 -21.63 10.88
N LYS A 418 -9.48 -21.37 11.78
CA LYS A 418 -10.90 -21.46 11.45
C LYS A 418 -11.31 -20.46 10.37
N ASP A 419 -10.80 -19.23 10.40
CA ASP A 419 -11.10 -18.22 9.37
C ASP A 419 -10.58 -18.68 8.00
N ILE A 420 -9.41 -19.34 7.96
CA ILE A 420 -8.86 -19.93 6.74
C ILE A 420 -9.75 -21.08 6.24
N ASP A 421 -10.17 -21.99 7.12
CA ASP A 421 -11.05 -23.12 6.76
C ASP A 421 -12.41 -22.63 6.22
N ASP A 422 -13.02 -21.66 6.90
CA ASP A 422 -14.29 -21.06 6.47
C ASP A 422 -14.12 -20.38 5.09
N THR A 423 -12.99 -19.70 4.86
CA THR A 423 -12.70 -19.03 3.59
C THR A 423 -12.47 -20.03 2.46
N LEU A 424 -11.72 -21.10 2.70
CA LEU A 424 -11.47 -22.15 1.71
C LEU A 424 -12.74 -22.89 1.34
N THR A 425 -13.63 -23.12 2.30
CA THR A 425 -14.96 -23.69 2.04
C THR A 425 -15.78 -22.78 1.13
N ALA A 426 -15.85 -21.48 1.45
CA ALA A 426 -16.55 -20.50 0.64
C ALA A 426 -15.96 -20.38 -0.79
N ALA A 427 -14.63 -20.44 -0.91
CA ALA A 427 -13.94 -20.36 -2.19
C ALA A 427 -14.18 -21.60 -3.06
N ASP A 428 -14.15 -22.81 -2.48
CA ASP A 428 -14.43 -24.05 -3.20
C ASP A 428 -15.85 -24.06 -3.78
N GLU A 429 -16.83 -23.59 -3.03
CA GLU A 429 -18.20 -23.40 -3.53
C GLU A 429 -18.26 -22.33 -4.65
N ALA A 430 -17.57 -21.20 -4.45
CA ALA A 430 -17.54 -20.12 -5.44
C ALA A 430 -16.92 -20.59 -6.77
N PHE A 431 -15.78 -21.29 -6.73
CA PHE A 431 -15.13 -21.80 -7.93
C PHE A 431 -15.97 -22.87 -8.64
N ARG A 432 -16.72 -23.72 -7.91
CA ARG A 432 -17.68 -24.64 -8.53
C ARG A 432 -18.80 -23.93 -9.29
N GLU A 433 -19.29 -22.80 -8.77
CA GLU A 433 -20.30 -21.98 -9.47
C GLU A 433 -19.72 -21.23 -10.69
N MET A 434 -18.40 -20.98 -10.69
CA MET A 434 -17.68 -20.35 -11.81
C MET A 434 -17.20 -21.36 -12.86
N ALA A 435 -17.31 -22.66 -12.59
CA ALA A 435 -16.89 -23.70 -13.53
C ALA A 435 -17.56 -23.52 -14.90
N PRO A 436 -16.81 -23.67 -16.04
CA PRO A 436 -17.30 -23.43 -17.38
C PRO A 436 -18.40 -24.40 -17.81
#